data_aac07e460078145c235643362672df31
#
_entry.id   aac07e460078145c235643362672df31
#
_cell.length_a   1.000
_cell.length_b   1.000
_cell.length_c   1.000
_cell.angle_alpha   90.00
_cell.angle_beta   90.00
_cell.angle_gamma   90.00
#
_symmetry.space_group_name_H-M   'P 1'
#
loop_
_entity.id
_entity.type
_entity.pdbx_description
1 polymer ?
#
loop_
_entity_poly.entity_id
_entity_poly.type
_entity_poly.pdbx_seq_one_letter_code
_entity_poly.pdbx_strand_id
1 'polypeptide(L)'
;GPPGTGKTLLARAVAGEAGCPFFPISGSDFVEMFVGVGASRVRDLFEQAKKHAPSIIFIDEIDAVGRHRGAGLGGGHDEREQTLNQLLTEMDGFEGNNGVIILAATNRPESLDPALTRPGRFDRRVPVELPDLAGREAILKVHAKKIKTADDVNFHTVARMAAGSSGAELANVINEAALRAVRNGRSVVCEADLEESIEVVIAGYQKKNRIMSDTEKRTVAYH
;
A
#
# COMPACT_ATOMS: atom_id res chain seq x y z
N GLY A 1 5.88 4.80 -0.63
CA GLY A 1 6.77 3.67 -0.92
C GLY A 1 6.17 2.70 -1.92
N PRO A 2 6.95 1.74 -2.45
CA PRO A 2 6.47 0.73 -3.39
C PRO A 2 5.26 -0.05 -2.86
N PRO A 3 4.39 -0.61 -3.74
CA PRO A 3 3.27 -1.42 -3.29
C PRO A 3 3.74 -2.68 -2.57
N GLY A 4 2.95 -3.16 -1.61
CA GLY A 4 3.22 -4.38 -0.88
C GLY A 4 4.34 -4.29 0.16
N THR A 5 4.76 -3.09 0.56
CA THR A 5 5.82 -2.89 1.57
C THR A 5 5.30 -2.80 3.00
N GLY A 6 4.01 -3.01 3.22
CA GLY A 6 3.41 -3.07 4.56
C GLY A 6 3.07 -1.72 5.17
N LYS A 7 2.81 -0.70 4.37
CA LYS A 7 2.45 0.65 4.86
C LYS A 7 1.21 0.64 5.75
N THR A 8 0.17 -0.08 5.34
CA THR A 8 -1.06 -0.23 6.13
C THR A 8 -0.81 -0.97 7.45
N LEU A 9 -0.02 -2.04 7.42
CA LEU A 9 0.36 -2.78 8.62
C LEU A 9 1.17 -1.92 9.60
N LEU A 10 2.07 -1.11 9.08
CA LEU A 10 2.88 -0.19 9.88
C LEU A 10 1.98 0.85 10.58
N ALA A 11 1.06 1.46 9.86
CA ALA A 11 0.13 2.43 10.42
C ALA A 11 -0.77 1.80 11.50
N ARG A 12 -1.27 0.60 11.24
CA ARG A 12 -2.09 -0.15 12.21
C ARG A 12 -1.29 -0.53 13.45
N ALA A 13 -0.04 -0.91 13.30
CA ALA A 13 0.85 -1.23 14.42
C ALA A 13 1.12 0.01 15.29
N VAL A 14 1.33 1.17 14.69
CA VAL A 14 1.50 2.43 15.41
C VAL A 14 0.25 2.76 16.24
N ALA A 15 -0.93 2.61 15.66
CA ALA A 15 -2.20 2.82 16.36
C ALA A 15 -2.38 1.85 17.53
N GLY A 16 -2.03 0.57 17.31
CA GLY A 16 -2.10 -0.47 18.34
C GLY A 16 -1.18 -0.19 19.52
N GLU A 17 0.06 0.21 19.28
CA GLU A 17 1.01 0.56 20.33
C GLU A 17 0.60 1.82 21.09
N ALA A 18 0.05 2.81 20.40
CA ALA A 18 -0.45 4.02 21.01
C ALA A 18 -1.79 3.83 21.76
N GLY A 19 -2.46 2.69 21.58
CA GLY A 19 -3.77 2.41 22.15
C GLY A 19 -4.87 3.32 21.61
N CYS A 20 -4.70 3.84 20.39
CA CYS A 20 -5.63 4.77 19.75
C CYS A 20 -6.59 4.07 18.79
N PRO A 21 -7.85 4.52 18.69
CA PRO A 21 -8.73 4.12 17.60
C PRO A 21 -8.11 4.42 16.23
N PHE A 22 -8.30 3.50 15.29
CA PHE A 22 -7.73 3.54 13.96
C PHE A 22 -8.86 3.58 12.91
N PHE A 23 -8.85 4.63 12.08
CA PHE A 23 -9.85 4.85 11.04
C PHE A 23 -9.20 4.74 9.67
N PRO A 24 -9.15 3.53 9.08
CA PRO A 24 -8.59 3.33 7.75
C PRO A 24 -9.59 3.68 6.67
N ILE A 25 -9.11 4.30 5.60
CA ILE A 25 -9.88 4.54 4.40
C ILE A 25 -8.94 4.54 3.19
N SER A 26 -9.45 4.15 2.03
CA SER A 26 -8.72 4.24 0.77
C SER A 26 -9.17 5.45 -0.03
N GLY A 27 -8.20 6.19 -0.62
CA GLY A 27 -8.50 7.28 -1.52
C GLY A 27 -9.33 6.84 -2.73
N SER A 28 -9.15 5.62 -3.20
CA SER A 28 -9.94 5.05 -4.29
C SER A 28 -11.43 4.93 -3.95
N ASP A 29 -11.78 4.71 -2.70
CA ASP A 29 -13.17 4.63 -2.25
C ASP A 29 -13.91 5.94 -2.42
N PHE A 30 -13.22 7.07 -2.35
CA PHE A 30 -13.82 8.38 -2.56
C PHE A 30 -14.09 8.71 -4.02
N VAL A 31 -13.34 8.12 -4.94
CA VAL A 31 -13.40 8.43 -6.38
C VAL A 31 -14.53 7.68 -7.09
N GLU A 32 -14.91 6.51 -6.57
CA GLU A 32 -15.95 5.65 -7.14
C GLU A 32 -17.38 6.06 -6.74
N MET A 33 -17.51 7.14 -5.96
CA MET A 33 -18.80 7.60 -5.44
C MET A 33 -19.47 8.64 -6.33
N PHE A 34 -20.80 8.79 -6.18
CA PHE A 34 -21.57 9.85 -6.80
C PHE A 34 -21.10 11.24 -6.37
N VAL A 35 -21.38 12.26 -7.19
CA VAL A 35 -20.98 13.65 -6.95
C VAL A 35 -21.35 14.13 -5.55
N GLY A 36 -20.39 14.68 -4.83
CA GLY A 36 -20.58 15.22 -3.47
C GLY A 36 -20.54 14.19 -2.35
N VAL A 37 -20.64 12.89 -2.63
CA VAL A 37 -20.62 11.83 -1.60
C VAL A 37 -19.22 11.65 -1.04
N GLY A 38 -18.18 11.76 -1.86
CA GLY A 38 -16.79 11.69 -1.41
C GLY A 38 -16.44 12.77 -0.40
N ALA A 39 -16.81 14.03 -0.65
CA ALA A 39 -16.58 15.15 0.25
C ALA A 39 -17.34 14.98 1.57
N SER A 40 -18.59 14.52 1.50
CA SER A 40 -19.40 14.23 2.67
C SER A 40 -18.78 13.13 3.55
N ARG A 41 -18.25 12.09 2.94
CA ARG A 41 -17.56 11.00 3.64
C ARG A 41 -16.28 11.44 4.33
N VAL A 42 -15.49 12.30 3.68
CA VAL A 42 -14.31 12.90 4.30
C VAL A 42 -14.72 13.65 5.57
N ARG A 43 -15.74 14.47 5.49
CA ARG A 43 -16.25 15.25 6.62
C ARG A 43 -16.71 14.34 7.77
N ASP A 44 -17.48 13.30 7.48
CA ASP A 44 -17.97 12.35 8.46
C ASP A 44 -16.82 11.57 9.13
N LEU A 45 -15.82 11.18 8.37
CA LEU A 45 -14.63 10.50 8.87
C LEU A 45 -13.88 11.36 9.90
N PHE A 46 -13.67 12.63 9.57
CA PHE A 46 -12.99 13.57 10.46
C PHE A 46 -13.81 13.86 11.72
N GLU A 47 -15.12 13.99 11.60
CA GLU A 47 -16.01 14.15 12.75
C GLU A 47 -15.95 12.95 13.70
N GLN A 48 -15.97 11.74 13.16
CA GLN A 48 -15.84 10.51 13.94
C GLN A 48 -14.50 10.43 14.65
N ALA A 49 -13.41 10.75 13.96
CA ALA A 49 -12.08 10.73 14.54
C ALA A 49 -11.95 11.74 15.68
N LYS A 50 -12.52 12.93 15.55
CA LYS A 50 -12.55 13.96 16.61
C LYS A 50 -13.30 13.49 17.85
N LYS A 51 -14.44 12.82 17.66
CA LYS A 51 -15.24 12.27 18.77
C LYS A 51 -14.52 11.20 19.58
N HIS A 52 -13.62 10.47 18.93
CA HIS A 52 -12.85 9.37 19.53
C HIS A 52 -11.38 9.72 19.76
N ALA A 53 -11.05 11.01 19.83
CA ALA A 53 -9.70 11.46 20.10
C ALA A 53 -9.21 10.97 21.48
N PRO A 54 -7.92 10.60 21.63
CA PRO A 54 -6.89 10.54 20.58
C PRO A 54 -7.11 9.41 19.58
N SER A 55 -7.00 9.71 18.30
CA SER A 55 -7.28 8.76 17.22
C SER A 55 -6.34 8.96 16.03
N ILE A 56 -6.29 7.95 15.15
CA ILE A 56 -5.48 7.98 13.93
C ILE A 56 -6.37 7.75 12.72
N ILE A 57 -6.35 8.68 11.77
CA ILE A 57 -6.91 8.49 10.43
C ILE A 57 -5.79 8.04 9.51
N PHE A 58 -6.03 6.94 8.81
CA PHE A 58 -5.09 6.43 7.80
C PHE A 58 -5.75 6.44 6.43
N ILE A 59 -5.17 7.21 5.51
CA ILE A 59 -5.65 7.31 4.12
C ILE A 59 -4.67 6.57 3.23
N ASP A 60 -5.04 5.38 2.78
CA ASP A 60 -4.27 4.63 1.79
C ASP A 60 -4.58 5.15 0.39
N GLU A 61 -3.64 4.99 -0.53
CA GLU A 61 -3.80 5.44 -1.91
C GLU A 61 -4.25 6.90 -2.02
N ILE A 62 -3.62 7.80 -1.28
CA ILE A 62 -3.96 9.22 -1.27
C ILE A 62 -3.84 9.85 -2.65
N ASP A 63 -2.99 9.30 -3.52
CA ASP A 63 -2.81 9.75 -4.89
C ASP A 63 -4.07 9.58 -5.76
N ALA A 64 -4.99 8.69 -5.39
CA ALA A 64 -6.28 8.57 -6.08
C ALA A 64 -7.12 9.84 -5.98
N VAL A 65 -7.03 10.57 -4.87
CA VAL A 65 -7.74 11.83 -4.61
C VAL A 65 -6.85 13.03 -4.89
N GLY A 66 -5.58 12.93 -4.57
CA GLY A 66 -4.63 14.04 -4.54
C GLY A 66 -3.66 14.10 -5.71
N ARG A 67 -4.05 13.64 -6.91
CA ARG A 67 -3.22 13.79 -8.09
C ARG A 67 -3.07 15.23 -8.53
N HIS A 68 -1.93 15.53 -9.14
CA HIS A 68 -1.61 16.83 -9.69
C HIS A 68 -2.73 17.35 -10.60
N ARG A 69 -3.17 18.59 -10.37
CA ARG A 69 -4.20 19.26 -11.18
C ARG A 69 -3.67 19.59 -12.58
N GLY A 70 -4.46 19.35 -13.62
CA GLY A 70 -4.21 19.85 -14.96
C GLY A 70 -3.92 18.81 -16.04
N ALA A 71 -3.95 17.51 -15.75
CA ALA A 71 -3.60 16.48 -16.72
C ALA A 71 -4.79 15.72 -17.30
N GLY A 72 -5.99 16.29 -17.38
CA GLY A 72 -7.09 15.54 -17.94
C GLY A 72 -8.36 16.30 -18.22
N LEU A 73 -8.88 16.07 -19.39
CA LEU A 73 -10.17 16.49 -19.90
C LEU A 73 -11.17 15.34 -19.64
N GLY A 74 -11.93 15.40 -18.54
CA GLY A 74 -12.97 14.40 -18.32
C GLY A 74 -13.80 14.63 -17.07
N GLY A 75 -15.06 14.23 -17.08
CA GLY A 75 -16.09 14.49 -16.07
C GLY A 75 -15.87 13.88 -14.67
N GLY A 76 -14.72 13.21 -14.43
CA GLY A 76 -14.33 12.73 -13.11
C GLY A 76 -13.49 13.72 -12.29
N HIS A 77 -13.12 14.85 -12.87
CA HIS A 77 -12.27 15.86 -12.23
C HIS A 77 -12.97 16.62 -11.11
N ASP A 78 -14.23 16.98 -11.31
CA ASP A 78 -14.98 17.80 -10.36
C ASP A 78 -15.17 17.11 -9.02
N GLU A 79 -15.44 15.81 -9.02
CA GLU A 79 -15.59 15.02 -7.80
C GLU A 79 -14.27 14.86 -7.05
N ARG A 80 -13.21 14.57 -7.78
CA ARG A 80 -11.87 14.41 -7.21
C ARG A 80 -11.39 15.73 -6.61
N GLU A 81 -11.62 16.84 -7.28
CA GLU A 81 -11.28 18.17 -6.76
C GLU A 81 -12.10 18.55 -5.54
N GLN A 82 -13.40 18.26 -5.53
CA GLN A 82 -14.27 18.52 -4.38
C GLN A 82 -13.82 17.71 -3.17
N THR A 83 -13.51 16.44 -3.36
CA THR A 83 -13.03 15.56 -2.29
C THR A 83 -11.67 16.01 -1.76
N LEU A 84 -10.76 16.37 -2.65
CA LEU A 84 -9.45 16.91 -2.27
C LEU A 84 -9.60 18.23 -1.50
N ASN A 85 -10.43 19.14 -1.97
CA ASN A 85 -10.66 20.42 -1.30
C ASN A 85 -11.28 20.23 0.09
N GLN A 86 -12.20 19.28 0.24
CA GLN A 86 -12.79 18.94 1.53
C GLN A 86 -11.73 18.37 2.47
N LEU A 87 -10.86 17.48 1.97
CA LEU A 87 -9.75 16.93 2.75
C LEU A 87 -8.82 18.04 3.24
N LEU A 88 -8.42 18.95 2.36
CA LEU A 88 -7.55 20.07 2.70
C LEU A 88 -8.22 21.01 3.74
N THR A 89 -9.51 21.27 3.58
CA THR A 89 -10.29 22.07 4.53
C THR A 89 -10.33 21.43 5.91
N GLU A 90 -10.60 20.13 5.96
CA GLU A 90 -10.63 19.40 7.23
C GLU A 90 -9.25 19.38 7.90
N MET A 91 -8.17 19.18 7.12
CA MET A 91 -6.82 19.22 7.64
C MET A 91 -6.43 20.60 8.18
N ASP A 92 -6.80 21.66 7.48
CA ASP A 92 -6.52 23.03 7.91
C ASP A 92 -7.33 23.43 9.15
N GLY A 93 -8.49 22.82 9.35
CA GLY A 93 -9.33 22.99 10.54
C GLY A 93 -8.82 22.26 11.77
N PHE A 94 -7.80 21.40 11.63
CA PHE A 94 -7.14 20.79 12.78
C PHE A 94 -6.17 21.77 13.42
N GLU A 95 -6.60 22.39 14.47
CA GLU A 95 -5.66 23.00 15.40
C GLU A 95 -4.94 21.88 16.16
N GLY A 96 -3.62 22.03 16.39
CA GLY A 96 -2.74 20.97 16.86
C GLY A 96 -3.09 20.29 18.20
N ASN A 97 -4.26 20.56 18.77
CA ASN A 97 -4.71 20.03 20.06
C ASN A 97 -5.90 19.06 19.95
N ASN A 98 -6.36 18.73 18.76
CA ASN A 98 -7.55 17.88 18.60
C ASN A 98 -7.29 16.39 18.87
N GLY A 99 -6.04 15.99 19.07
CA GLY A 99 -5.68 14.61 19.36
C GLY A 99 -5.90 13.64 18.19
N VAL A 100 -6.03 14.15 16.97
CA VAL A 100 -6.16 13.33 15.77
C VAL A 100 -4.88 13.43 14.94
N ILE A 101 -4.29 12.29 14.66
CA ILE A 101 -3.14 12.17 13.76
C ILE A 101 -3.62 11.66 12.42
N ILE A 102 -3.17 12.31 11.35
CA ILE A 102 -3.51 11.92 9.99
C ILE A 102 -2.25 11.33 9.33
N LEU A 103 -2.38 10.09 8.88
CA LEU A 103 -1.35 9.40 8.12
C LEU A 103 -1.89 9.11 6.72
N ALA A 104 -1.05 9.27 5.73
CA ALA A 104 -1.39 8.89 4.35
C ALA A 104 -0.31 8.03 3.74
N ALA A 105 -0.70 7.16 2.84
CA ALA A 105 0.21 6.31 2.09
C ALA A 105 0.01 6.49 0.60
N THR A 106 1.11 6.43 -0.14
CA THR A 106 1.09 6.44 -1.60
C THR A 106 2.25 5.64 -2.17
N ASN A 107 2.02 5.01 -3.31
CA ASN A 107 3.07 4.40 -4.13
C ASN A 107 3.72 5.40 -5.08
N ARG A 108 3.10 6.57 -5.26
CA ARG A 108 3.47 7.59 -6.25
C ARG A 108 3.55 8.98 -5.61
N PRO A 109 4.54 9.22 -4.74
CA PRO A 109 4.65 10.51 -4.06
C PRO A 109 4.86 11.68 -5.03
N GLU A 110 5.48 11.42 -6.17
CA GLU A 110 5.73 12.42 -7.22
C GLU A 110 4.46 12.90 -7.93
N SER A 111 3.38 12.12 -7.88
CA SER A 111 2.10 12.47 -8.51
C SER A 111 1.18 13.31 -7.63
N LEU A 112 1.55 13.52 -6.35
CA LEU A 112 0.72 14.25 -5.41
C LEU A 112 0.67 15.74 -5.73
N ASP A 113 -0.53 16.33 -5.57
CA ASP A 113 -0.69 17.77 -5.65
C ASP A 113 0.16 18.45 -4.56
N PRO A 114 0.95 19.47 -4.92
CA PRO A 114 1.77 20.19 -3.93
C PRO A 114 0.99 20.76 -2.75
N ALA A 115 -0.31 21.00 -2.92
CA ALA A 115 -1.19 21.46 -1.84
C ALA A 115 -1.25 20.47 -0.67
N LEU A 116 -1.12 19.18 -0.92
CA LEU A 116 -1.13 18.14 0.12
C LEU A 116 0.14 18.12 0.97
N THR A 117 1.25 18.55 0.40
CA THR A 117 2.57 18.46 1.06
C THR A 117 3.06 19.79 1.64
N ARG A 118 2.22 20.82 1.65
CA ARG A 118 2.52 22.12 2.26
C ARG A 118 2.68 22.00 3.79
N PRO A 119 3.42 22.93 4.42
CA PRO A 119 3.52 22.99 5.88
C PRO A 119 2.15 23.00 6.57
N GLY A 120 2.01 22.22 7.62
CA GLY A 120 0.75 22.05 8.34
C GLY A 120 -0.18 20.96 7.79
N ARG A 121 0.20 20.36 6.66
CA ARG A 121 -0.50 19.22 6.06
C ARG A 121 0.42 17.99 6.09
N PHE A 122 0.52 17.21 5.02
CA PHE A 122 1.48 16.08 4.97
C PHE A 122 2.91 16.61 4.72
N ASP A 123 3.48 17.23 5.71
CA ASP A 123 4.80 17.89 5.64
C ASP A 123 5.94 16.95 6.02
N ARG A 124 5.66 15.80 6.63
CA ARG A 124 6.65 14.79 6.98
C ARG A 124 6.52 13.58 6.07
N ARG A 125 7.63 13.20 5.47
CA ARG A 125 7.72 12.03 4.61
C ARG A 125 8.48 10.92 5.32
N VAL A 126 7.88 9.73 5.32
CA VAL A 126 8.54 8.51 5.78
C VAL A 126 8.67 7.57 4.59
N PRO A 127 9.85 7.44 3.98
CA PRO A 127 10.03 6.50 2.89
C PRO A 127 9.97 5.07 3.43
N VAL A 128 9.12 4.25 2.82
CA VAL A 128 9.05 2.82 3.09
C VAL A 128 9.58 2.11 1.86
N GLU A 129 10.77 1.57 1.97
CA GLU A 129 11.47 0.93 0.86
C GLU A 129 11.20 -0.57 0.80
N LEU A 130 11.58 -1.18 -0.33
CA LEU A 130 11.60 -2.63 -0.44
C LEU A 130 12.57 -3.20 0.60
N PRO A 131 12.27 -4.39 1.17
CA PRO A 131 13.15 -4.97 2.17
C PRO A 131 14.51 -5.34 1.58
N ASP A 132 15.55 -5.18 2.38
CA ASP A 132 16.89 -5.68 2.07
C ASP A 132 16.98 -7.20 2.28
N LEU A 133 18.15 -7.77 2.09
CA LEU A 133 18.35 -9.23 2.26
C LEU A 133 17.93 -9.72 3.63
N ALA A 134 18.37 -9.05 4.69
CA ALA A 134 18.03 -9.43 6.07
C ALA A 134 16.51 -9.27 6.32
N GLY A 135 15.92 -8.22 5.79
CA GLY A 135 14.48 -7.99 5.86
C GLY A 135 13.68 -9.07 5.12
N ARG A 136 14.11 -9.47 3.93
CA ARG A 136 13.45 -10.54 3.17
C ARG A 136 13.53 -11.87 3.90
N GLU A 137 14.67 -12.22 4.44
CA GLU A 137 14.83 -13.43 5.26
C GLU A 137 13.88 -13.44 6.45
N ALA A 138 13.80 -12.34 7.17
CA ALA A 138 12.89 -12.20 8.31
C ALA A 138 11.42 -12.33 7.91
N ILE A 139 11.01 -11.71 6.81
CA ILE A 139 9.64 -11.78 6.29
C ILE A 139 9.28 -13.21 5.88
N LEU A 140 10.18 -13.88 5.16
CA LEU A 140 9.98 -15.29 4.78
C LEU A 140 9.80 -16.19 6.01
N LYS A 141 10.62 -16.01 7.03
CA LYS A 141 10.51 -16.77 8.28
C LYS A 141 9.19 -16.53 9.02
N VAL A 142 8.73 -15.29 9.05
CA VAL A 142 7.43 -14.94 9.67
C VAL A 142 6.28 -15.65 8.98
N HIS A 143 6.22 -15.61 7.65
CA HIS A 143 5.17 -16.29 6.89
C HIS A 143 5.31 -17.81 6.92
N ALA A 144 6.52 -18.33 6.95
CA ALA A 144 6.80 -19.76 7.04
C ALA A 144 6.34 -20.40 8.34
N LYS A 145 6.14 -19.63 9.40
CA LYS A 145 5.59 -20.14 10.67
C LYS A 145 4.18 -20.69 10.54
N LYS A 146 3.44 -20.28 9.53
CA LYS A 146 2.06 -20.71 9.27
C LYS A 146 1.96 -22.04 8.52
N ILE A 147 3.07 -22.54 8.02
CA ILE A 147 3.17 -23.78 7.24
C ILE A 147 4.27 -24.66 7.80
N LYS A 148 4.23 -25.95 7.43
CA LYS A 148 5.30 -26.87 7.77
C LYS A 148 6.40 -26.79 6.72
N THR A 149 7.61 -26.44 7.13
CA THR A 149 8.79 -26.42 6.29
C THR A 149 9.77 -27.52 6.71
N ALA A 150 10.52 -28.03 5.73
CA ALA A 150 11.60 -28.96 6.01
C ALA A 150 12.69 -28.29 6.84
N ASP A 151 13.34 -29.06 7.71
CA ASP A 151 14.36 -28.52 8.63
C ASP A 151 15.62 -28.01 7.92
N ASP A 152 15.86 -28.47 6.69
CA ASP A 152 17.02 -28.12 5.88
C ASP A 152 16.79 -26.89 4.97
N VAL A 153 15.64 -26.23 5.07
CA VAL A 153 15.37 -25.03 4.28
C VAL A 153 16.27 -23.87 4.74
N ASN A 154 17.04 -23.35 3.80
CA ASN A 154 17.90 -22.20 4.05
C ASN A 154 17.20 -20.92 3.57
N PHE A 155 16.55 -20.21 4.48
CA PHE A 155 15.82 -18.97 4.18
C PHE A 155 16.74 -17.84 3.71
N HIS A 156 18.00 -17.85 4.09
CA HIS A 156 18.96 -16.88 3.60
C HIS A 156 19.19 -17.04 2.08
N THR A 157 19.37 -18.27 1.62
CA THR A 157 19.50 -18.57 0.19
C THR A 157 18.24 -18.18 -0.58
N VAL A 158 17.07 -18.53 -0.05
CA VAL A 158 15.78 -18.16 -0.65
C VAL A 158 15.62 -16.65 -0.72
N ALA A 159 15.98 -15.92 0.33
CA ALA A 159 15.93 -14.47 0.38
C ALA A 159 16.86 -13.81 -0.67
N ARG A 160 18.04 -14.40 -0.90
CA ARG A 160 18.97 -13.94 -1.96
C ARG A 160 18.37 -14.10 -3.36
N MET A 161 17.69 -15.21 -3.62
CA MET A 161 17.03 -15.46 -4.90
C MET A 161 15.86 -14.51 -5.14
N ALA A 162 15.23 -14.04 -4.08
CA ALA A 162 14.07 -13.16 -4.12
C ALA A 162 14.44 -11.66 -4.09
N ALA A 163 15.64 -11.31 -4.53
CA ALA A 163 16.09 -9.91 -4.56
C ALA A 163 15.10 -9.00 -5.31
N GLY A 164 14.80 -7.85 -4.72
CA GLY A 164 13.85 -6.88 -5.30
C GLY A 164 12.38 -7.16 -5.00
N SER A 165 12.06 -8.21 -4.25
CA SER A 165 10.69 -8.54 -3.89
C SER A 165 10.18 -7.70 -2.73
N SER A 166 8.89 -7.34 -2.80
CA SER A 166 8.16 -6.72 -1.68
C SER A 166 7.76 -7.78 -0.64
N GLY A 167 7.35 -7.34 0.54
CA GLY A 167 6.82 -8.23 1.58
C GLY A 167 5.59 -9.01 1.12
N ALA A 168 4.71 -8.39 0.35
CA ALA A 168 3.53 -9.04 -0.21
C ALA A 168 3.90 -10.14 -1.21
N GLU A 169 4.89 -9.89 -2.07
CA GLU A 169 5.39 -10.90 -3.01
C GLU A 169 6.02 -12.08 -2.28
N LEU A 170 6.77 -11.82 -1.21
CA LEU A 170 7.37 -12.89 -0.38
C LEU A 170 6.29 -13.74 0.31
N ALA A 171 5.21 -13.13 0.79
CA ALA A 171 4.06 -13.86 1.30
C ALA A 171 3.44 -14.77 0.23
N ASN A 172 3.32 -14.26 -1.01
CA ASN A 172 2.82 -15.05 -2.14
C ASN A 172 3.74 -16.21 -2.49
N VAL A 173 5.05 -16.03 -2.38
CA VAL A 173 6.03 -17.12 -2.57
C VAL A 173 5.77 -18.25 -1.57
N ILE A 174 5.57 -17.93 -0.31
CA ILE A 174 5.27 -18.92 0.73
C ILE A 174 3.97 -19.66 0.45
N ASN A 175 2.91 -18.92 0.06
CA ASN A 175 1.62 -19.51 -0.28
C ASN A 175 1.70 -20.44 -1.50
N GLU A 176 2.40 -20.01 -2.54
CA GLU A 176 2.59 -20.79 -3.77
C GLU A 176 3.41 -22.06 -3.51
N ALA A 177 4.45 -21.95 -2.65
CA ALA A 177 5.26 -23.09 -2.24
C ALA A 177 4.43 -24.13 -1.48
N ALA A 178 3.54 -23.69 -0.59
CA ALA A 178 2.63 -24.57 0.15
C ALA A 178 1.67 -25.31 -0.80
N LEU A 179 1.09 -24.61 -1.77
CA LEU A 179 0.22 -25.22 -2.79
C LEU A 179 0.97 -26.24 -3.65
N ARG A 180 2.20 -25.92 -4.01
CA ARG A 180 3.05 -26.83 -4.78
C ARG A 180 3.37 -28.10 -4.03
N ALA A 181 3.71 -28.02 -2.75
CA ALA A 181 3.93 -29.19 -1.92
C ALA A 181 2.71 -30.12 -1.89
N VAL A 182 1.50 -29.54 -1.71
CA VAL A 182 0.24 -30.28 -1.72
C VAL A 182 -0.03 -30.95 -3.06
N ARG A 183 0.19 -30.25 -4.17
CA ARG A 183 0.03 -30.81 -5.53
C ARG A 183 0.94 -32.00 -5.77
N ASN A 184 2.11 -32.04 -5.15
CA ASN A 184 3.08 -33.12 -5.24
C ASN A 184 2.89 -34.20 -4.15
N GLY A 185 1.77 -34.16 -3.43
CA GLY A 185 1.43 -35.14 -2.40
C GLY A 185 2.25 -35.04 -1.13
N ARG A 186 2.89 -33.90 -0.87
CA ARG A 186 3.69 -33.65 0.36
C ARG A 186 2.95 -32.71 1.29
N SER A 187 3.19 -32.90 2.58
CA SER A 187 2.68 -32.01 3.64
C SER A 187 3.72 -31.00 4.13
N VAL A 188 4.94 -31.10 3.65
CA VAL A 188 6.08 -30.28 4.06
C VAL A 188 6.65 -29.55 2.85
N VAL A 189 6.86 -28.25 2.98
CA VAL A 189 7.49 -27.42 1.96
C VAL A 189 9.00 -27.59 2.02
N CYS A 190 9.61 -27.95 0.91
CA CYS A 190 11.05 -28.02 0.76
C CYS A 190 11.62 -26.80 0.04
N GLU A 191 12.94 -26.65 0.06
CA GLU A 191 13.62 -25.52 -0.57
C GLU A 191 13.32 -25.41 -2.07
N ALA A 192 13.22 -26.55 -2.78
CA ALA A 192 12.88 -26.59 -4.20
C ALA A 192 11.49 -25.97 -4.49
N ASP A 193 10.51 -26.17 -3.60
CA ASP A 193 9.18 -25.56 -3.72
C ASP A 193 9.27 -24.04 -3.64
N LEU A 194 10.10 -23.52 -2.75
CA LEU A 194 10.32 -22.09 -2.57
C LEU A 194 11.05 -21.48 -3.78
N GLU A 195 12.08 -22.13 -4.28
CA GLU A 195 12.84 -21.69 -5.44
C GLU A 195 11.98 -21.57 -6.70
N GLU A 196 11.18 -22.59 -6.99
CA GLU A 196 10.28 -22.59 -8.14
C GLU A 196 9.14 -21.57 -7.97
N SER A 197 8.65 -21.38 -6.75
CA SER A 197 7.63 -20.37 -6.46
C SER A 197 8.14 -18.94 -6.65
N ILE A 198 9.41 -18.67 -6.37
CA ILE A 198 10.04 -17.38 -6.65
C ILE A 198 10.01 -17.09 -8.15
N GLU A 199 10.37 -18.05 -8.98
CA GLU A 199 10.34 -17.90 -10.44
C GLU A 199 8.93 -17.58 -10.94
N VAL A 200 7.91 -18.28 -10.43
CA VAL A 200 6.52 -18.07 -10.82
C VAL A 200 6.03 -16.67 -10.39
N VAL A 201 6.29 -16.26 -9.17
CA VAL A 201 5.83 -14.97 -8.63
C VAL A 201 6.55 -13.81 -9.34
N ILE A 202 7.86 -13.87 -9.50
CA ILE A 202 8.66 -12.84 -10.17
C ILE A 202 8.34 -12.77 -11.66
N ALA A 203 8.24 -13.89 -12.36
CA ALA A 203 7.89 -13.93 -13.77
C ALA A 203 6.48 -13.39 -14.01
N GLY A 204 5.52 -13.69 -13.14
CA GLY A 204 4.17 -13.16 -13.18
C GLY A 204 4.15 -11.64 -13.05
N TYR A 205 4.95 -11.09 -12.15
CA TYR A 205 5.08 -9.65 -11.95
C TYR A 205 5.73 -8.95 -13.16
N GLN A 206 6.81 -9.51 -13.71
CA GLN A 206 7.49 -8.96 -14.89
C GLN A 206 6.59 -8.97 -16.12
N LYS A 207 5.79 -10.01 -16.33
CA LYS A 207 4.81 -10.07 -17.42
C LYS A 207 3.74 -8.99 -17.30
N LYS A 208 3.23 -8.74 -16.11
CA LYS A 208 2.26 -7.65 -15.87
C LYS A 208 2.85 -6.29 -16.17
N ASN A 209 4.08 -6.02 -15.74
CA ASN A 209 4.76 -4.76 -16.02
C ASN A 209 5.09 -4.59 -17.50
N ARG A 210 5.45 -5.66 -18.20
CA ARG A 210 5.69 -5.63 -19.64
C ARG A 210 4.44 -5.31 -20.44
N ILE A 211 3.31 -5.89 -20.09
CA ILE A 211 2.03 -5.62 -20.75
C ILE A 211 1.60 -4.17 -20.54
N MET A 212 1.80 -3.61 -19.35
CA MET A 212 1.53 -2.20 -19.07
C MET A 212 2.43 -1.26 -19.88
N SER A 213 3.72 -1.56 -19.99
CA SER A 213 4.67 -0.75 -20.77
C SER A 213 4.38 -0.78 -22.27
N ASP A 214 3.95 -1.91 -22.82
CA ASP A 214 3.59 -2.05 -24.23
C ASP A 214 2.26 -1.35 -24.54
N THR A 215 1.33 -1.30 -23.60
CA THR A 215 0.09 -0.55 -23.73
C THR A 215 0.36 0.96 -23.68
N GLU A 216 1.24 1.39 -22.79
CA GLU A 216 1.70 2.78 -22.73
C GLU A 216 2.44 3.19 -24.01
N LYS A 217 3.29 2.36 -24.55
CA LYS A 217 3.99 2.60 -25.82
C LYS A 217 3.02 2.70 -27.00
N ARG A 218 1.99 1.89 -27.04
CA ARG A 218 0.95 1.99 -28.07
C ARG A 218 0.15 3.28 -27.98
N THR A 219 -0.15 3.74 -26.77
CA THR A 219 -0.87 5.00 -26.56
C THR A 219 -0.05 6.21 -27.03
N VAL A 220 1.27 6.17 -26.84
CA VAL A 220 2.19 7.23 -27.29
C VAL A 220 2.42 7.18 -28.81
N ALA A 221 2.30 6.04 -29.45
CA ALA A 221 2.49 5.88 -30.91
C ALA A 221 1.30 6.36 -31.76
N TYR A 222 0.12 6.65 -31.14
CA TYR A 222 -1.09 7.13 -31.83
C TYR A 222 -1.34 8.63 -31.63
N HIS A 223 -0.41 9.36 -31.03
CA HIS A 223 -0.41 10.81 -30.95
C HIS A 223 0.78 11.40 -31.74
#